data_a0892efa2397ef77dca7fba29476c91e
#
_entry.id   a0892efa2397ef77dca7fba29476c91e
#
_cell.length_a   1.000
_cell.length_b   1.000
_cell.length_c   1.000
_cell.angle_alpha   90.00
_cell.angle_beta   90.00
_cell.angle_gamma   90.00
#
_symmetry.space_group_name_H-M   'P 1'
#
loop_
_entity.id
_entity.type
_entity.pdbx_description
1 polymer ?
#
loop_
_entity_poly.entity_id
_entity_poly.type
_entity_poly.pdbx_seq_one_letter_code
_entity_poly.pdbx_strand_id
1 'polypeptide(L)'
;NKNYSNYFQSDSIRYISGRLALELKSEYKNKFKGILHGSSSSYSTSYIEPLSTIDICNQWNDYQNQIREEEVKILKEISNSIFDLQNSIKQNIDTSTNIDLIFAKAKYSKSINGSIHLKEKGENILKLINCRHPLLGNNAVPIDIEINNKKTSIIISGPNAGGKTVALKTVGIISLMSQSGILLPCSPDSKIPIFKDYFVHIGDEQNIDKSESSFSSHISNIIFTLRNCKKGSMVLICLLYTSDAADDSL
;
A
#
# COMPACT_ATOMS: atom_id res chain seq x y z
N ASN A 1 9.43 -55.96 29.71
CA ASN A 1 8.84 -56.79 30.77
C ASN A 1 7.51 -57.37 30.28
N LYS A 2 7.54 -58.61 29.81
CA LYS A 2 6.38 -59.32 29.23
C LYS A 2 5.17 -59.51 30.18
N ASN A 3 5.29 -59.22 31.46
CA ASN A 3 4.21 -59.49 32.44
C ASN A 3 3.20 -58.34 32.64
N TYR A 4 3.41 -57.17 32.05
CA TYR A 4 2.56 -56.01 32.30
C TYR A 4 1.86 -55.45 31.06
N SER A 5 2.08 -56.05 29.85
CA SER A 5 1.51 -55.58 28.61
C SER A 5 -0.03 -55.48 28.63
N ASN A 6 -0.69 -56.37 29.35
CA ASN A 6 -2.16 -56.40 29.45
C ASN A 6 -2.76 -55.25 30.27
N TYR A 7 -1.92 -54.51 31.04
CA TYR A 7 -2.34 -53.40 31.92
C TYR A 7 -2.41 -52.08 31.16
N PHE A 8 -1.67 -51.95 30.04
CA PHE A 8 -1.62 -50.76 29.24
C PHE A 8 -2.73 -50.72 28.23
N GLN A 9 -3.23 -49.50 27.97
CA GLN A 9 -4.20 -49.25 26.91
C GLN A 9 -3.51 -49.17 25.55
N SER A 10 -2.30 -48.61 25.53
CA SER A 10 -1.42 -48.56 24.38
C SER A 10 0.06 -48.57 24.83
N ASP A 11 0.98 -48.87 23.90
CA ASP A 11 2.42 -48.80 24.13
C ASP A 11 2.96 -47.37 23.95
N SER A 12 2.09 -46.36 23.81
CA SER A 12 2.48 -44.98 23.58
C SER A 12 2.74 -44.24 24.89
N ILE A 13 3.74 -43.36 24.86
CA ILE A 13 4.02 -42.42 25.92
C ILE A 13 3.27 -41.12 25.60
N ARG A 14 2.55 -40.60 26.58
CA ARG A 14 1.87 -39.32 26.50
C ARG A 14 2.58 -38.23 27.29
N TYR A 15 2.53 -37.01 26.77
CA TYR A 15 3.02 -35.83 27.49
C TYR A 15 1.81 -35.12 28.11
N ILE A 16 1.67 -35.20 29.44
CA ILE A 16 0.51 -34.68 30.16
C ILE A 16 1.01 -33.74 31.26
N SER A 17 0.51 -32.52 31.27
CA SER A 17 0.87 -31.51 32.29
C SER A 17 2.38 -31.34 32.50
N GLY A 18 3.17 -31.44 31.44
CA GLY A 18 4.62 -31.31 31.52
C GLY A 18 5.35 -32.61 31.91
N ARG A 19 4.67 -33.75 32.00
CA ARG A 19 5.26 -35.04 32.42
C ARG A 19 4.99 -36.12 31.38
N LEU A 20 5.91 -37.06 31.27
CA LEU A 20 5.75 -38.25 30.43
C LEU A 20 4.97 -39.31 31.21
N ALA A 21 3.86 -39.75 30.70
CA ALA A 21 2.99 -40.70 31.34
C ALA A 21 2.64 -41.87 30.40
N LEU A 22 2.41 -43.03 30.98
CA LEU A 22 1.93 -44.22 30.32
C LEU A 22 0.40 -44.29 30.39
N GLU A 23 -0.22 -44.81 29.36
CA GLU A 23 -1.67 -45.04 29.29
C GLU A 23 -2.01 -46.39 29.94
N LEU A 24 -2.49 -46.35 31.19
CA LEU A 24 -2.90 -47.52 31.93
C LEU A 24 -4.44 -47.67 31.90
N LYS A 25 -4.96 -48.87 31.74
CA LYS A 25 -6.39 -49.16 31.95
C LYS A 25 -6.74 -48.87 33.40
N SER A 26 -7.79 -48.07 33.61
CA SER A 26 -8.12 -47.52 34.92
C SER A 26 -8.37 -48.59 36.00
N GLU A 27 -8.78 -49.78 35.63
CA GLU A 27 -8.94 -50.93 36.55
C GLU A 27 -7.65 -51.40 37.20
N TYR A 28 -6.49 -51.09 36.58
CA TYR A 28 -5.15 -51.47 37.10
C TYR A 28 -4.41 -50.33 37.78
N LYS A 29 -5.03 -49.15 37.92
CA LYS A 29 -4.35 -47.96 38.51
C LYS A 29 -3.72 -48.20 39.90
N ASN A 30 -4.35 -49.04 40.75
CA ASN A 30 -3.87 -49.36 42.09
C ASN A 30 -2.80 -50.47 42.12
N LYS A 31 -2.60 -51.19 41.02
CA LYS A 31 -1.59 -52.21 40.89
C LYS A 31 -0.26 -51.72 40.39
N PHE A 32 -0.22 -50.47 39.88
CA PHE A 32 0.97 -49.86 39.33
C PHE A 32 1.50 -48.75 40.25
N LYS A 33 2.76 -48.87 40.70
CA LYS A 33 3.38 -47.86 41.53
C LYS A 33 3.82 -46.67 40.66
N GLY A 34 3.12 -45.56 40.78
CA GLY A 34 3.40 -44.37 39.99
C GLY A 34 2.57 -43.16 40.46
N ILE A 35 2.84 -42.01 39.87
CA ILE A 35 2.08 -40.76 40.04
C ILE A 35 0.99 -40.66 38.98
N LEU A 36 -0.24 -40.45 39.41
CA LEU A 36 -1.39 -40.24 38.50
C LEU A 36 -1.43 -38.79 38.07
N HIS A 37 -1.32 -38.52 36.77
CA HIS A 37 -1.39 -37.19 36.18
C HIS A 37 -2.76 -36.86 35.59
N GLY A 38 -3.69 -37.78 35.62
CA GLY A 38 -5.05 -37.58 35.12
C GLY A 38 -5.68 -38.84 34.53
N SER A 39 -6.89 -38.69 34.01
CA SER A 39 -7.63 -39.81 33.33
C SER A 39 -8.24 -39.26 32.06
N SER A 40 -8.58 -40.18 31.12
CA SER A 40 -9.35 -39.86 29.90
C SER A 40 -10.75 -39.34 30.23
N SER A 41 -11.40 -38.65 29.29
CA SER A 41 -12.78 -38.16 29.45
C SER A 41 -13.79 -39.25 29.77
N SER A 42 -13.53 -40.48 29.32
CA SER A 42 -14.36 -41.65 29.58
C SER A 42 -13.97 -42.40 30.85
N TYR A 43 -12.97 -41.90 31.61
CA TYR A 43 -12.41 -42.59 32.80
C TYR A 43 -11.90 -44.02 32.58
N SER A 44 -11.81 -44.47 31.32
CA SER A 44 -11.33 -45.83 30.97
C SER A 44 -9.80 -45.95 31.02
N THR A 45 -9.09 -44.80 30.86
CA THR A 45 -7.63 -44.76 30.84
C THR A 45 -7.12 -43.81 31.89
N SER A 46 -6.11 -44.21 32.63
CA SER A 46 -5.38 -43.41 33.62
C SER A 46 -3.97 -43.13 33.11
N TYR A 47 -3.49 -41.91 33.26
CA TYR A 47 -2.16 -41.49 32.85
C TYR A 47 -1.23 -41.56 34.04
N ILE A 48 -0.30 -42.52 34.07
CA ILE A 48 0.58 -42.79 35.19
C ILE A 48 2.03 -42.60 34.80
N GLU A 49 2.77 -41.85 35.61
CA GLU A 49 4.23 -41.80 35.60
C GLU A 49 4.80 -42.82 36.59
N PRO A 50 5.52 -43.86 36.13
CA PRO A 50 6.11 -44.83 37.02
C PRO A 50 7.12 -44.21 37.98
N LEU A 51 7.14 -44.66 39.25
CA LEU A 51 8.12 -44.14 40.22
C LEU A 51 9.57 -44.35 39.76
N SER A 52 9.85 -45.40 39.02
CA SER A 52 11.19 -45.72 38.49
C SER A 52 11.68 -44.76 37.39
N THR A 53 10.78 -43.95 36.80
CA THR A 53 11.12 -43.04 35.72
C THR A 53 11.12 -41.56 36.14
N ILE A 54 10.75 -41.25 37.38
CA ILE A 54 10.62 -39.89 37.90
C ILE A 54 11.92 -39.09 37.70
N ASP A 55 13.06 -39.66 38.13
CA ASP A 55 14.36 -38.98 38.05
C ASP A 55 14.74 -38.69 36.59
N ILE A 56 14.47 -39.61 35.70
CA ILE A 56 14.73 -39.46 34.24
C ILE A 56 13.81 -38.39 33.65
N CYS A 57 12.54 -38.38 34.06
CA CYS A 57 11.58 -37.38 33.62
C CYS A 57 11.93 -35.97 34.17
N ASN A 58 12.43 -35.87 35.40
CA ASN A 58 12.93 -34.63 35.96
C ASN A 58 14.12 -34.09 35.15
N GLN A 59 15.14 -34.93 34.92
CA GLN A 59 16.29 -34.54 34.08
C GLN A 59 15.87 -34.11 32.67
N TRP A 60 14.95 -34.82 32.08
CA TRP A 60 14.39 -34.44 30.77
C TRP A 60 13.76 -33.05 30.80
N ASN A 61 12.93 -32.76 31.79
CA ASN A 61 12.32 -31.46 31.93
C ASN A 61 13.35 -30.35 32.20
N ASP A 62 14.36 -30.62 33.01
CA ASP A 62 15.46 -29.69 33.26
C ASP A 62 16.21 -29.37 31.96
N TYR A 63 16.53 -30.37 31.16
CA TYR A 63 17.13 -30.13 29.84
C TYR A 63 16.21 -29.35 28.88
N GLN A 64 14.90 -29.62 28.88
CA GLN A 64 13.96 -28.87 28.10
C GLN A 64 13.91 -27.38 28.51
N ASN A 65 13.97 -27.11 29.79
CA ASN A 65 14.03 -25.74 30.30
C ASN A 65 15.36 -25.05 29.93
N GLN A 66 16.48 -25.74 30.07
CA GLN A 66 17.80 -25.23 29.64
C GLN A 66 17.84 -24.91 28.15
N ILE A 67 17.27 -25.76 27.32
CA ILE A 67 17.14 -25.49 25.86
C ILE A 67 16.36 -24.20 25.61
N ARG A 68 15.20 -24.03 26.28
CA ARG A 68 14.39 -22.80 26.12
C ARG A 68 15.13 -21.55 26.60
N GLU A 69 15.85 -21.64 27.69
CA GLU A 69 16.65 -20.53 28.21
C GLU A 69 17.77 -20.15 27.24
N GLU A 70 18.47 -21.13 26.68
CA GLU A 70 19.52 -20.86 25.68
C GLU A 70 18.94 -20.33 24.34
N GLU A 71 17.79 -20.85 23.88
CA GLU A 71 17.08 -20.28 22.73
C GLU A 71 16.74 -18.82 22.94
N VAL A 72 16.18 -18.46 24.10
CA VAL A 72 15.83 -17.07 24.45
C VAL A 72 17.08 -16.20 24.49
N LYS A 73 18.19 -16.71 25.03
CA LYS A 73 19.45 -15.99 25.09
C LYS A 73 20.00 -15.71 23.69
N ILE A 74 20.05 -16.72 22.82
CA ILE A 74 20.49 -16.58 21.43
C ILE A 74 19.61 -15.56 20.68
N LEU A 75 18.29 -15.65 20.84
CA LEU A 75 17.35 -14.71 20.20
C LEU A 75 17.56 -13.26 20.68
N LYS A 76 17.86 -13.06 21.98
CA LYS A 76 18.21 -11.74 22.52
C LYS A 76 19.51 -11.20 21.95
N GLU A 77 20.55 -12.03 21.85
CA GLU A 77 21.85 -11.64 21.27
C GLU A 77 21.69 -11.21 19.80
N ILE A 78 20.94 -11.99 18.99
CA ILE A 78 20.63 -11.65 17.61
C ILE A 78 19.82 -10.35 17.54
N SER A 79 18.79 -10.20 18.37
CA SER A 79 17.94 -9.02 18.41
C SER A 79 18.74 -7.76 18.75
N ASN A 80 19.66 -7.84 19.71
CA ASN A 80 20.54 -6.74 20.08
C ASN A 80 21.48 -6.36 18.92
N SER A 81 22.07 -7.34 18.24
CA SER A 81 22.92 -7.11 17.08
C SER A 81 22.17 -6.40 15.93
N ILE A 82 20.91 -6.77 15.71
CA ILE A 82 20.04 -6.09 14.72
C ILE A 82 19.71 -4.68 15.20
N PHE A 83 19.43 -4.51 16.48
CA PHE A 83 19.11 -3.20 17.07
C PHE A 83 20.26 -2.22 16.91
N ASP A 84 21.50 -2.65 17.12
CA ASP A 84 22.70 -1.82 16.94
C ASP A 84 22.85 -1.34 15.50
N LEU A 85 22.37 -2.12 14.52
CA LEU A 85 22.43 -1.80 13.10
C LEU A 85 21.16 -1.10 12.58
N GLN A 86 20.14 -0.84 13.42
CA GLN A 86 18.83 -0.37 12.98
C GLN A 86 18.88 0.91 12.14
N ASN A 87 19.75 1.87 12.51
CA ASN A 87 19.90 3.12 11.77
C ASN A 87 20.47 2.91 10.38
N SER A 88 21.48 2.04 10.25
CA SER A 88 22.07 1.68 8.95
C SER A 88 21.08 0.93 8.06
N ILE A 89 20.32 0.01 8.64
CA ILE A 89 19.27 -0.74 7.92
C ILE A 89 18.21 0.23 7.41
N LYS A 90 17.72 1.15 8.26
CA LYS A 90 16.73 2.16 7.87
C LYS A 90 17.25 3.05 6.74
N GLN A 91 18.48 3.57 6.87
CA GLN A 91 19.10 4.38 5.82
C GLN A 91 19.23 3.63 4.50
N ASN A 92 19.61 2.36 4.54
CA ASN A 92 19.71 1.52 3.34
C ASN A 92 18.34 1.31 2.67
N ILE A 93 17.28 1.10 3.45
CA ILE A 93 15.90 0.98 2.94
C ILE A 93 15.48 2.30 2.28
N ASP A 94 15.67 3.44 2.94
CA ASP A 94 15.33 4.76 2.41
C ASP A 94 16.10 5.05 1.10
N THR A 95 17.38 4.73 1.07
CA THR A 95 18.23 4.90 -0.12
C THR A 95 17.76 4.00 -1.27
N SER A 96 17.49 2.74 -0.99
CA SER A 96 16.99 1.78 -1.98
C SER A 96 15.63 2.20 -2.55
N THR A 97 14.74 2.70 -1.69
CA THR A 97 13.43 3.22 -2.09
C THR A 97 13.56 4.43 -3.01
N ASN A 98 14.47 5.36 -2.69
CA ASN A 98 14.73 6.52 -3.55
C ASN A 98 15.32 6.12 -4.91
N ILE A 99 16.23 5.17 -4.93
CA ILE A 99 16.80 4.63 -6.18
C ILE A 99 15.70 3.98 -7.03
N ASP A 100 14.86 3.13 -6.44
CA ASP A 100 13.75 2.48 -7.13
C ASP A 100 12.77 3.51 -7.72
N LEU A 101 12.42 4.54 -6.96
CA LEU A 101 11.59 5.65 -7.43
C LEU A 101 12.21 6.38 -8.65
N ILE A 102 13.53 6.63 -8.63
CA ILE A 102 14.22 7.26 -9.76
C ILE A 102 14.17 6.36 -10.99
N PHE A 103 14.42 5.07 -10.83
CA PHE A 103 14.32 4.09 -11.92
C PHE A 103 12.90 3.99 -12.47
N ALA A 104 11.89 3.97 -11.62
CA ALA A 104 10.49 3.94 -12.03
C ALA A 104 10.13 5.19 -12.87
N LYS A 105 10.52 6.38 -12.41
CA LYS A 105 10.34 7.63 -13.16
C LYS A 105 11.07 7.61 -14.51
N ALA A 106 12.31 7.15 -14.54
CA ALA A 106 13.09 7.07 -15.77
C ALA A 106 12.48 6.08 -16.78
N LYS A 107 12.06 4.91 -16.31
CA LYS A 107 11.41 3.87 -17.13
C LYS A 107 10.08 4.39 -17.72
N TYR A 108 9.27 5.03 -16.89
CA TYR A 108 8.02 5.65 -17.34
C TYR A 108 8.26 6.76 -18.33
N SER A 109 9.18 7.67 -18.05
CA SER A 109 9.57 8.76 -18.95
C SER A 109 10.01 8.25 -20.33
N LYS A 110 10.78 7.17 -20.37
CA LYS A 110 11.18 6.51 -21.61
C LYS A 110 9.97 5.92 -22.37
N SER A 111 9.01 5.32 -21.66
CA SER A 111 7.83 4.70 -22.29
C SER A 111 6.89 5.71 -22.97
N ILE A 112 6.88 6.96 -22.49
CA ILE A 112 6.07 8.05 -23.07
C ILE A 112 6.86 8.98 -24.00
N ASN A 113 8.10 8.62 -24.36
CA ASN A 113 9.01 9.48 -25.13
C ASN A 113 9.19 10.86 -24.49
N GLY A 114 9.35 10.91 -23.18
CA GLY A 114 9.46 12.13 -22.42
C GLY A 114 10.75 12.90 -22.70
N SER A 115 10.64 14.20 -22.84
CA SER A 115 11.76 15.15 -23.05
C SER A 115 12.09 15.92 -21.76
N ILE A 116 13.33 16.38 -21.66
CA ILE A 116 13.81 17.21 -20.55
C ILE A 116 13.40 18.65 -20.79
N HIS A 117 12.83 19.29 -19.77
CA HIS A 117 12.45 20.69 -19.79
C HIS A 117 13.25 21.44 -18.72
N LEU A 118 14.04 22.41 -19.14
CA LEU A 118 14.77 23.27 -18.23
C LEU A 118 13.81 24.31 -17.64
N LYS A 119 13.79 24.39 -16.33
CA LYS A 119 13.01 25.43 -15.62
C LYS A 119 13.81 26.73 -15.62
N GLU A 120 13.32 27.74 -16.32
CA GLU A 120 13.83 29.08 -16.16
C GLU A 120 13.23 29.73 -14.90
N LYS A 121 14.09 30.25 -14.01
CA LYS A 121 13.65 30.96 -12.81
C LYS A 121 13.02 32.30 -13.23
N GLY A 122 11.75 32.53 -12.87
CA GLY A 122 11.12 33.85 -12.95
C GLY A 122 10.07 34.03 -14.04
N GLU A 123 9.92 33.13 -14.98
CA GLU A 123 8.86 33.20 -16.02
C GLU A 123 7.61 32.43 -15.60
N ASN A 124 6.50 33.14 -15.33
CA ASN A 124 5.17 32.52 -15.11
C ASN A 124 4.50 32.28 -16.47
N ILE A 125 5.17 31.55 -17.38
CA ILE A 125 4.67 31.22 -18.70
C ILE A 125 4.44 29.72 -18.74
N LEU A 126 3.21 29.31 -19.01
CA LEU A 126 2.89 27.95 -19.40
C LEU A 126 2.84 27.90 -20.94
N LYS A 127 3.78 27.21 -21.55
CA LYS A 127 3.81 27.00 -23.00
C LYS A 127 4.02 25.52 -23.25
N LEU A 128 3.00 24.85 -23.72
CA LEU A 128 3.03 23.45 -24.14
C LEU A 128 3.09 23.41 -25.67
N ILE A 129 4.06 22.70 -26.22
CA ILE A 129 4.25 22.51 -27.64
C ILE A 129 4.28 21.03 -27.96
N ASN A 130 3.45 20.59 -28.89
CA ASN A 130 3.31 19.21 -29.35
C ASN A 130 3.11 18.26 -28.14
N CYS A 131 2.29 18.69 -27.18
CA CYS A 131 2.09 18.01 -25.92
C CYS A 131 1.04 16.92 -26.06
N ARG A 132 1.37 15.70 -25.61
CA ARG A 132 0.48 14.54 -25.69
C ARG A 132 0.01 14.11 -24.31
N HIS A 133 -1.21 13.58 -24.25
CA HIS A 133 -1.73 13.02 -23.01
C HIS A 133 -0.99 11.70 -22.67
N PRO A 134 -0.30 11.59 -21.53
CA PRO A 134 0.61 10.47 -21.26
C PRO A 134 -0.07 9.09 -21.21
N LEU A 135 -1.37 9.04 -20.89
CA LEU A 135 -2.13 7.79 -20.80
C LEU A 135 -2.78 7.35 -22.12
N LEU A 136 -2.75 8.18 -23.18
CA LEU A 136 -3.32 7.83 -24.47
C LEU A 136 -2.28 7.26 -25.44
N GLY A 137 -1.01 7.25 -25.07
CA GLY A 137 0.07 6.69 -25.86
C GLY A 137 0.13 7.29 -27.28
N ASN A 138 0.33 6.43 -28.27
CA ASN A 138 0.46 6.84 -29.68
C ASN A 138 -0.83 7.40 -30.28
N ASN A 139 -2.00 7.16 -29.69
CA ASN A 139 -3.29 7.67 -30.15
C ASN A 139 -3.56 9.11 -29.68
N ALA A 140 -2.69 9.66 -28.81
CA ALA A 140 -2.85 11.02 -28.34
C ALA A 140 -2.61 12.03 -29.48
N VAL A 141 -3.62 12.84 -29.75
CA VAL A 141 -3.46 14.01 -30.60
C VAL A 141 -2.69 15.08 -29.84
N PRO A 142 -1.58 15.61 -30.39
CA PRO A 142 -0.81 16.64 -29.72
C PRO A 142 -1.56 17.93 -29.59
N ILE A 143 -1.31 18.69 -28.53
CA ILE A 143 -1.90 20.00 -28.29
C ILE A 143 -0.82 21.06 -28.09
N ASP A 144 -1.10 22.28 -28.54
CA ASP A 144 -0.30 23.48 -28.27
C ASP A 144 -1.13 24.47 -27.45
N ILE A 145 -0.58 24.88 -26.28
CA ILE A 145 -1.27 25.80 -25.37
C ILE A 145 -0.26 26.80 -24.83
N GLU A 146 -0.65 28.08 -24.83
CA GLU A 146 0.19 29.13 -24.23
C GLU A 146 -0.64 30.05 -23.33
N ILE A 147 -0.19 30.15 -22.06
CA ILE A 147 -0.67 31.08 -21.05
C ILE A 147 0.53 31.90 -20.56
N ASN A 148 0.37 33.22 -20.50
CA ASN A 148 1.43 34.14 -20.09
C ASN A 148 0.87 35.28 -19.22
N ASN A 149 1.72 36.19 -18.77
CA ASN A 149 1.31 37.32 -17.90
C ASN A 149 0.24 38.24 -18.52
N LYS A 150 0.06 38.24 -19.84
CA LYS A 150 -0.96 39.06 -20.55
C LYS A 150 -2.23 38.26 -20.81
N LYS A 151 -2.10 36.92 -21.01
CA LYS A 151 -3.19 35.98 -21.22
C LYS A 151 -3.19 34.96 -20.09
N THR A 152 -3.94 35.23 -19.05
CA THR A 152 -3.95 34.41 -17.82
C THR A 152 -5.01 33.32 -17.82
N SER A 153 -5.88 33.29 -18.82
CA SER A 153 -6.96 32.30 -18.95
C SER A 153 -7.16 31.87 -20.40
N ILE A 154 -7.60 30.64 -20.58
CA ILE A 154 -7.97 30.07 -21.86
C ILE A 154 -9.36 29.45 -21.73
N ILE A 155 -10.23 29.74 -22.72
CA ILE A 155 -11.52 29.08 -22.86
C ILE A 155 -11.42 28.14 -24.06
N ILE A 156 -11.67 26.85 -23.83
CA ILE A 156 -11.68 25.82 -24.87
C ILE A 156 -13.14 25.51 -25.24
N SER A 157 -13.54 25.84 -26.46
CA SER A 157 -14.89 25.59 -26.98
C SER A 157 -14.85 24.64 -28.19
N GLY A 158 -15.97 24.01 -28.49
CA GLY A 158 -16.09 23.08 -29.61
C GLY A 158 -17.08 21.93 -29.32
N PRO A 159 -17.32 21.01 -30.26
CA PRO A 159 -18.27 19.90 -30.11
C PRO A 159 -17.85 18.92 -28.99
N ASN A 160 -18.82 18.13 -28.47
CA ASN A 160 -18.58 17.24 -27.33
C ASN A 160 -17.51 16.18 -27.60
N ALA A 161 -17.43 15.62 -28.78
CA ALA A 161 -16.40 14.65 -29.18
C ALA A 161 -15.04 15.29 -29.55
N GLY A 162 -14.90 16.61 -29.45
CA GLY A 162 -13.71 17.35 -29.89
C GLY A 162 -12.49 17.31 -28.96
N GLY A 163 -12.50 16.50 -27.93
CA GLY A 163 -11.32 16.32 -27.05
C GLY A 163 -11.09 17.45 -26.02
N LYS A 164 -12.05 18.37 -25.79
CA LYS A 164 -11.93 19.49 -24.83
C LYS A 164 -11.47 19.06 -23.43
N THR A 165 -12.14 18.07 -22.88
CA THR A 165 -11.83 17.53 -21.53
C THR A 165 -10.46 16.85 -21.50
N VAL A 166 -10.07 16.18 -22.59
CA VAL A 166 -8.76 15.56 -22.71
C VAL A 166 -7.67 16.62 -22.72
N ALA A 167 -7.85 17.71 -23.47
CA ALA A 167 -6.91 18.82 -23.49
C ALA A 167 -6.74 19.44 -22.09
N LEU A 168 -7.84 19.68 -21.39
CA LEU A 168 -7.83 20.21 -20.02
C LEU A 168 -7.09 19.28 -19.05
N LYS A 169 -7.38 17.97 -19.11
CA LYS A 169 -6.68 16.95 -18.31
C LYS A 169 -5.20 16.87 -18.66
N THR A 170 -4.84 17.01 -19.94
CA THR A 170 -3.45 17.00 -20.40
C THR A 170 -2.66 18.13 -19.74
N VAL A 171 -3.17 19.36 -19.73
CA VAL A 171 -2.52 20.51 -19.08
C VAL A 171 -2.26 20.24 -17.60
N GLY A 172 -3.27 19.75 -16.89
CA GLY A 172 -3.15 19.45 -15.46
C GLY A 172 -2.11 18.37 -15.15
N ILE A 173 -2.20 17.24 -15.86
CA ILE A 173 -1.31 16.10 -15.65
C ILE A 173 0.16 16.44 -15.99
N ILE A 174 0.39 17.13 -17.10
CA ILE A 174 1.72 17.54 -17.52
C ILE A 174 2.36 18.49 -16.49
N SER A 175 1.57 19.41 -15.97
CA SER A 175 2.06 20.33 -14.93
C SER A 175 2.45 19.60 -13.64
N LEU A 176 1.65 18.63 -13.21
CA LEU A 176 1.95 17.79 -12.04
C LEU A 176 3.16 16.88 -12.29
N MET A 177 3.27 16.26 -13.45
CA MET A 177 4.42 15.44 -13.84
C MET A 177 5.72 16.25 -13.80
N SER A 178 5.70 17.49 -14.35
CA SER A 178 6.83 18.40 -14.32
C SER A 178 7.31 18.64 -12.87
N GLN A 179 6.39 18.88 -11.94
CA GLN A 179 6.71 19.14 -10.53
C GLN A 179 7.18 17.87 -9.81
N SER A 180 6.75 16.72 -10.28
CA SER A 180 7.17 15.42 -9.75
C SER A 180 8.51 14.91 -10.29
N GLY A 181 9.15 15.64 -11.21
CA GLY A 181 10.42 15.24 -11.82
C GLY A 181 10.29 14.07 -12.78
N ILE A 182 9.17 13.98 -13.50
CA ILE A 182 8.94 13.02 -14.59
C ILE A 182 9.15 13.78 -15.91
N LEU A 183 9.84 13.18 -16.87
CA LEU A 183 10.01 13.77 -18.20
C LEU A 183 8.66 13.81 -18.93
N LEU A 184 8.48 14.81 -19.78
CA LEU A 184 7.16 15.15 -20.32
C LEU A 184 7.03 14.79 -21.81
N PRO A 185 5.90 14.23 -22.25
CA PRO A 185 5.65 13.91 -23.65
C PRO A 185 5.27 15.16 -24.46
N CYS A 186 6.17 16.14 -24.51
CA CYS A 186 6.02 17.38 -25.26
C CYS A 186 7.38 17.86 -25.81
N SER A 187 7.37 18.86 -26.71
CA SER A 187 8.60 19.42 -27.27
C SER A 187 9.52 19.97 -26.17
N PRO A 188 10.85 19.82 -26.27
CA PRO A 188 11.81 20.43 -25.36
C PRO A 188 11.67 21.95 -25.15
N ASP A 189 11.10 22.65 -26.16
CA ASP A 189 10.86 24.10 -26.12
C ASP A 189 9.64 24.48 -25.27
N SER A 190 8.94 23.51 -24.69
CA SER A 190 7.83 23.77 -23.78
C SER A 190 8.32 24.36 -22.47
N LYS A 191 7.56 25.31 -21.93
CA LYS A 191 7.86 25.98 -20.66
C LYS A 191 6.74 25.70 -19.67
N ILE A 192 7.06 25.18 -18.49
CA ILE A 192 6.07 24.81 -17.49
C ILE A 192 6.47 25.43 -16.14
N PRO A 193 5.68 26.39 -15.65
CA PRO A 193 5.95 27.03 -14.37
C PRO A 193 5.62 26.09 -13.21
N ILE A 194 6.13 26.43 -12.02
CA ILE A 194 5.74 25.75 -10.79
C ILE A 194 4.46 26.38 -10.26
N PHE A 195 3.39 25.62 -10.19
CA PHE A 195 2.16 26.05 -9.55
C PHE A 195 2.17 25.72 -8.07
N LYS A 196 1.67 26.63 -7.25
CA LYS A 196 1.59 26.46 -5.80
C LYS A 196 0.41 25.58 -5.40
N ASP A 197 -0.72 25.78 -6.06
CA ASP A 197 -1.97 25.11 -5.77
C ASP A 197 -2.64 24.68 -7.09
N TYR A 198 -3.42 23.62 -7.03
CA TYR A 198 -4.23 23.10 -8.15
C TYR A 198 -5.68 23.02 -7.71
N PHE A 199 -6.57 23.70 -8.42
CA PHE A 199 -8.01 23.62 -8.27
C PHE A 199 -8.56 22.95 -9.53
N VAL A 200 -9.13 21.75 -9.39
CA VAL A 200 -9.53 20.91 -10.53
C VAL A 200 -10.99 20.50 -10.37
N HIS A 201 -11.80 20.93 -11.30
CA HIS A 201 -13.23 20.61 -11.37
C HIS A 201 -13.50 19.98 -12.74
N ILE A 202 -13.20 18.69 -12.88
CA ILE A 202 -13.31 17.91 -14.11
C ILE A 202 -14.03 16.61 -13.79
N GLY A 203 -15.19 16.40 -14.36
CA GLY A 203 -15.94 15.15 -14.25
C GLY A 203 -17.41 15.37 -13.88
N ASP A 204 -18.23 14.39 -14.21
CA ASP A 204 -19.57 14.23 -13.68
C ASP A 204 -19.43 13.69 -12.25
N GLU A 205 -19.78 14.48 -11.26
CA GLU A 205 -20.03 13.96 -9.91
C GLU A 205 -21.35 13.15 -9.94
N GLN A 206 -21.37 12.03 -10.65
CA GLN A 206 -22.41 11.01 -10.52
C GLN A 206 -22.20 10.23 -9.23
N ASN A 207 -22.21 10.93 -8.11
CA ASN A 207 -22.42 10.32 -6.81
C ASN A 207 -23.92 10.07 -6.63
N ILE A 208 -24.34 8.86 -6.99
CA ILE A 208 -25.71 8.34 -6.88
C ILE A 208 -26.26 8.43 -5.44
N ASP A 209 -25.42 8.62 -4.45
CA ASP A 209 -25.78 8.60 -3.01
C ASP A 209 -26.05 9.99 -2.40
N LYS A 210 -25.92 11.09 -3.13
CA LYS A 210 -26.27 12.42 -2.61
C LYS A 210 -27.30 13.09 -3.50
N SER A 211 -28.51 13.26 -2.96
CA SER A 211 -29.68 13.92 -3.54
C SER A 211 -29.55 15.45 -3.72
N GLU A 212 -28.35 16.02 -3.56
CA GLU A 212 -28.10 17.41 -3.92
C GLU A 212 -27.82 17.49 -5.43
N SER A 213 -28.49 18.42 -6.10
CA SER A 213 -28.34 18.59 -7.54
C SER A 213 -26.87 18.81 -7.90
N SER A 214 -26.36 18.08 -8.88
CA SER A 214 -24.98 18.19 -9.38
C SER A 214 -24.55 19.64 -9.70
N PHE A 215 -25.51 20.49 -10.00
CA PHE A 215 -25.33 21.93 -10.23
C PHE A 215 -24.96 22.69 -8.95
N SER A 216 -25.61 22.42 -7.80
CA SER A 216 -25.32 23.13 -6.56
C SER A 216 -23.94 22.79 -6.02
N SER A 217 -23.51 21.53 -6.13
CA SER A 217 -22.16 21.12 -5.74
C SER A 217 -21.11 21.74 -6.64
N HIS A 218 -21.35 21.81 -7.94
CA HIS A 218 -20.45 22.45 -8.90
C HIS A 218 -20.26 23.95 -8.61
N ILE A 219 -21.37 24.69 -8.36
CA ILE A 219 -21.30 26.12 -7.97
C ILE A 219 -20.55 26.30 -6.66
N SER A 220 -20.80 25.46 -5.67
CA SER A 220 -20.08 25.51 -4.38
C SER A 220 -18.57 25.34 -4.56
N ASN A 221 -18.16 24.42 -5.41
CA ASN A 221 -16.77 24.17 -5.75
C ASN A 221 -16.11 25.36 -6.48
N ILE A 222 -16.84 26.02 -7.39
CA ILE A 222 -16.36 27.24 -8.05
C ILE A 222 -16.19 28.37 -7.03
N ILE A 223 -17.18 28.58 -6.14
CA ILE A 223 -17.11 29.59 -5.07
C ILE A 223 -15.91 29.31 -4.15
N PHE A 224 -15.69 28.06 -3.77
CA PHE A 224 -14.52 27.65 -2.98
C PHE A 224 -13.22 28.02 -3.69
N THR A 225 -13.12 27.70 -4.98
CA THR A 225 -11.95 28.04 -5.79
C THR A 225 -11.70 29.55 -5.83
N LEU A 226 -12.74 30.35 -6.12
CA LEU A 226 -12.62 31.80 -6.19
C LEU A 226 -12.17 32.43 -4.86
N ARG A 227 -12.56 31.85 -3.73
CA ARG A 227 -12.15 32.33 -2.40
C ARG A 227 -10.72 31.93 -2.02
N ASN A 228 -10.22 30.84 -2.55
CA ASN A 228 -8.94 30.24 -2.11
C ASN A 228 -7.82 30.35 -3.14
N CYS A 229 -8.11 30.55 -4.44
CA CYS A 229 -7.07 30.67 -5.45
C CYS A 229 -6.25 31.95 -5.25
N LYS A 230 -4.95 31.82 -5.44
CA LYS A 230 -3.98 32.90 -5.30
C LYS A 230 -3.10 32.99 -6.54
N LYS A 231 -2.34 34.07 -6.65
CA LYS A 231 -1.34 34.20 -7.71
C LYS A 231 -0.39 33.00 -7.69
N GLY A 232 -0.29 32.30 -8.81
CA GLY A 232 0.50 31.07 -8.96
C GLY A 232 -0.29 29.78 -8.75
N SER A 233 -1.61 29.84 -8.55
CA SER A 233 -2.49 28.67 -8.60
C SER A 233 -2.87 28.32 -10.04
N MET A 234 -3.04 27.02 -10.34
CA MET A 234 -3.65 26.53 -11.56
C MET A 234 -5.13 26.18 -11.29
N VAL A 235 -6.02 26.68 -12.14
CA VAL A 235 -7.46 26.39 -12.04
C VAL A 235 -7.91 25.74 -13.34
N LEU A 236 -8.48 24.54 -13.24
CA LEU A 236 -8.99 23.74 -14.36
C LEU A 236 -10.47 23.45 -14.13
N ILE A 237 -11.35 24.02 -14.95
CA ILE A 237 -12.79 23.88 -14.81
C ILE A 237 -13.35 23.34 -16.12
N CYS A 238 -14.08 22.21 -16.04
CA CYS A 238 -14.90 21.68 -17.12
C CYS A 238 -16.36 22.08 -16.87
N LEU A 239 -16.93 22.83 -17.79
CA LEU A 239 -18.33 23.25 -17.73
C LEU A 239 -19.22 22.20 -18.41
N LEU A 240 -20.10 21.54 -17.64
CA LEU A 240 -20.86 20.37 -18.10
C LEU A 240 -22.21 20.69 -18.74
N TYR A 241 -22.74 21.88 -18.60
CA TYR A 241 -24.16 22.14 -18.82
C TYR A 241 -24.52 22.74 -20.21
N THR A 242 -23.65 22.68 -21.18
CA THR A 242 -23.98 23.21 -22.49
C THR A 242 -24.24 22.15 -23.56
N SER A 243 -24.28 20.86 -23.20
CA SER A 243 -24.20 19.84 -24.24
C SER A 243 -25.50 19.11 -24.58
N ASP A 244 -26.41 18.91 -23.63
CA ASP A 244 -27.48 17.94 -23.88
C ASP A 244 -28.86 18.51 -24.16
N ALA A 245 -29.01 19.83 -24.07
CA ALA A 245 -30.32 20.47 -24.36
C ALA A 245 -30.50 20.95 -25.80
N ALA A 246 -29.45 20.89 -26.62
CA ALA A 246 -29.53 21.42 -27.99
C ALA A 246 -29.51 20.35 -29.10
N ASP A 247 -29.13 19.11 -28.80
CA ASP A 247 -29.03 18.02 -29.79
C ASP A 247 -30.27 17.12 -29.86
N ASP A 248 -31.26 17.26 -28.96
CA ASP A 248 -32.50 16.48 -28.99
C ASP A 248 -33.64 17.15 -29.80
N SER A 249 -33.33 18.19 -30.55
CA SER A 249 -34.32 18.89 -31.40
C SER A 249 -33.87 19.07 -32.85
N LEU A 250 -33.55 17.94 -33.52
CA LEU A 250 -33.60 17.87 -35.00
C LEU A 250 -33.90 16.44 -35.44
#